data_c6dbe570c0255cf778275611eccfc2ab
#
_entry.id   c6dbe570c0255cf778275611eccfc2ab
#
_cell.length_a   1.000
_cell.length_b   1.000
_cell.length_c   1.000
_cell.angle_alpha   90.00
_cell.angle_beta   90.00
_cell.angle_gamma   90.00
#
_symmetry.space_group_name_H-M   'P 1'
#
loop_
_entity.id
_entity.type
_entity.pdbx_description
1 polymer ?
#
loop_
_entity_poly.entity_id
_entity_poly.type
_entity_poly.pdbx_seq_one_letter_code
_entity_poly.pdbx_strand_id
1 'polypeptide(L)'
;MIADPAAISEHTIDLHAENFKNTRYDGRRFSLSNDTVTALERIVCSIQFIYGARDALPHSELADRANLVERLHPHSEFVVVPDAGHWVQYEAAADVNRLLLAFMTASA
;
A
#
# COMPACT_ATOMS: atom_id res chain seq x y z
N MET A 1 9.48 0.35 -8.59
CA MET A 1 8.74 0.72 -7.37
C MET A 1 7.99 2.04 -7.57
N ILE A 2 8.65 3.13 -7.91
CA ILE A 2 8.00 4.38 -8.38
C ILE A 2 7.70 4.22 -9.87
N ALA A 3 6.47 4.50 -10.29
CA ALA A 3 6.01 4.28 -11.65
C ALA A 3 6.56 5.32 -12.63
N ASP A 4 6.67 6.57 -12.20
CA ASP A 4 7.23 7.67 -12.97
C ASP A 4 8.61 8.07 -12.43
N PRO A 5 9.71 7.79 -13.14
CA PRO A 5 11.04 8.21 -12.72
C PRO A 5 11.20 9.73 -12.53
N ALA A 6 10.42 10.54 -13.24
CA ALA A 6 10.45 12.00 -13.10
C ALA A 6 9.95 12.50 -11.74
N ALA A 7 9.21 11.68 -11.01
CA ALA A 7 8.78 11.96 -9.63
C ALA A 7 9.91 11.81 -8.59
N ILE A 8 11.06 11.26 -8.98
CA ILE A 8 12.18 11.00 -8.06
C ILE A 8 13.08 12.24 -8.00
N SER A 9 13.04 12.97 -6.88
CA SER A 9 13.94 14.10 -6.63
C SER A 9 15.26 13.63 -5.98
N GLU A 10 16.29 14.48 -6.03
CA GLU A 10 17.55 14.25 -5.29
C GLU A 10 17.29 14.06 -3.79
N HIS A 11 16.42 14.88 -3.21
CA HIS A 11 16.03 14.74 -1.81
C HIS A 11 15.42 13.38 -1.51
N THR A 12 14.60 12.84 -2.42
CA THR A 12 14.02 11.48 -2.26
C THR A 12 15.10 10.40 -2.25
N ILE A 13 16.11 10.54 -3.12
CA ILE A 13 17.24 9.61 -3.19
C ILE A 13 18.06 9.67 -1.89
N ASP A 14 18.37 10.86 -1.41
CA ASP A 14 19.16 11.06 -0.20
C ASP A 14 18.43 10.50 1.04
N LEU A 15 17.13 10.80 1.17
CA LEU A 15 16.30 10.29 2.25
C LEU A 15 16.23 8.75 2.24
N HIS A 16 16.05 8.17 1.05
CA HIS A 16 16.00 6.72 0.91
C HIS A 16 17.34 6.06 1.24
N ALA A 17 18.45 6.65 0.79
CA ALA A 17 19.79 6.17 1.09
C ALA A 17 20.09 6.22 2.59
N GLU A 18 19.70 7.31 3.25
CA GLU A 18 19.85 7.48 4.71
C GLU A 18 19.04 6.43 5.48
N ASN A 19 17.77 6.26 5.10
CA ASN A 19 16.89 5.24 5.71
C ASN A 19 17.46 3.84 5.50
N PHE A 20 17.98 3.52 4.32
CA PHE A 20 18.58 2.22 4.05
C PHE A 20 19.82 1.94 4.91
N LYS A 21 20.71 2.93 5.09
CA LYS A 21 21.90 2.81 5.95
C LYS A 21 21.53 2.55 7.41
N ASN A 22 20.43 3.15 7.88
CA ASN A 22 20.00 3.07 9.28
C ASN A 22 18.99 1.95 9.54
N THR A 23 18.56 1.22 8.52
CA THR A 23 17.62 0.11 8.66
C THR A 23 18.25 -1.03 9.46
N ARG A 24 17.57 -1.41 10.55
CA ARG A 24 17.93 -2.54 11.42
C ARG A 24 16.93 -3.68 11.34
N TYR A 25 15.87 -3.50 10.54
CA TYR A 25 14.77 -4.45 10.41
C TYR A 25 14.97 -5.33 9.17
N ASP A 26 14.92 -6.64 9.36
CA ASP A 26 14.85 -7.61 8.25
C ASP A 26 13.41 -8.11 8.10
N GLY A 27 12.68 -7.48 7.17
CA GLY A 27 11.27 -7.80 6.87
C GLY A 27 11.06 -9.05 6.04
N ARG A 28 12.11 -9.69 5.51
CA ARG A 28 11.99 -10.82 4.56
C ARG A 28 11.22 -11.99 5.14
N ARG A 29 11.39 -12.28 6.41
CA ARG A 29 10.69 -13.34 7.11
C ARG A 29 9.17 -13.15 7.07
N PHE A 30 8.71 -11.92 7.22
CA PHE A 30 7.27 -11.59 7.26
C PHE A 30 6.68 -11.43 5.85
N SER A 31 7.43 -10.84 4.92
CA SER A 31 6.96 -10.64 3.55
C SER A 31 6.78 -11.95 2.75
N LEU A 32 7.40 -13.03 3.20
CA LEU A 32 7.28 -14.38 2.60
C LEU A 32 6.35 -15.31 3.39
N SER A 33 5.70 -14.83 4.44
CA SER A 33 4.78 -15.62 5.27
C SER A 33 3.31 -15.29 4.95
N ASN A 34 2.41 -16.17 5.40
CA ASN A 34 0.96 -15.93 5.36
C ASN A 34 0.46 -15.17 6.60
N ASP A 35 1.36 -14.64 7.42
CA ASP A 35 1.00 -13.99 8.69
C ASP A 35 0.06 -12.80 8.49
N THR A 36 0.23 -12.05 7.40
CA THR A 36 -0.65 -10.92 7.06
C THR A 36 -2.08 -11.39 6.78
N VAL A 37 -2.26 -12.48 6.03
CA VAL A 37 -3.58 -13.04 5.73
C VAL A 37 -4.25 -13.53 7.02
N THR A 38 -3.50 -14.28 7.84
CA THR A 38 -4.00 -14.77 9.14
C THR A 38 -4.35 -13.62 10.09
N ALA A 39 -3.56 -12.54 10.07
CA ALA A 39 -3.86 -11.34 10.86
C ALA A 39 -5.12 -10.63 10.36
N LEU A 40 -5.30 -10.51 9.05
CA LEU A 40 -6.49 -9.91 8.44
C LEU A 40 -7.76 -10.62 8.89
N GLU A 41 -7.79 -11.95 8.97
CA GLU A 41 -8.95 -12.73 9.42
C GLU A 41 -9.41 -12.37 10.86
N ARG A 42 -8.55 -11.74 11.64
CA ARG A 42 -8.81 -11.38 13.05
C ARG A 42 -9.16 -9.92 13.26
N ILE A 43 -9.02 -9.08 12.24
CA ILE A 43 -9.35 -7.66 12.33
C ILE A 43 -10.87 -7.50 12.27
N VAL A 44 -11.41 -6.67 13.17
CA VAL A 44 -12.85 -6.40 13.28
C VAL A 44 -13.22 -4.95 13.02
N CYS A 45 -12.23 -4.09 12.82
CA CYS A 45 -12.47 -2.69 12.47
C CYS A 45 -12.56 -2.49 10.95
N SER A 46 -13.06 -1.34 10.52
CA SER A 46 -13.06 -0.93 9.12
C SER A 46 -11.63 -0.90 8.56
N ILE A 47 -11.46 -1.36 7.32
CA ILE A 47 -10.16 -1.39 6.65
C ILE A 47 -10.29 -0.71 5.30
N GLN A 48 -9.29 0.09 4.94
CA GLN A 48 -9.11 0.62 3.59
C GLN A 48 -7.78 0.15 3.02
N PHE A 49 -7.80 -0.38 1.80
CA PHE A 49 -6.63 -0.77 1.03
C PHE A 49 -6.46 0.21 -0.13
N ILE A 50 -5.28 0.79 -0.26
CA ILE A 50 -4.96 1.72 -1.35
C ILE A 50 -3.72 1.21 -2.07
N TYR A 51 -3.86 0.90 -3.36
CA TYR A 51 -2.77 0.43 -4.22
C TYR A 51 -2.59 1.33 -5.44
N GLY A 52 -1.37 1.39 -5.95
CA GLY A 52 -1.11 1.96 -7.27
C GLY A 52 -1.36 0.93 -8.37
N ALA A 53 -2.00 1.35 -9.47
CA ALA A 53 -2.30 0.46 -10.60
C ALA A 53 -1.03 -0.08 -11.29
N ARG A 54 0.09 0.62 -11.16
CA ARG A 54 1.40 0.27 -11.74
C ARG A 54 2.36 -0.31 -10.69
N ASP A 55 1.84 -0.82 -9.58
CA ASP A 55 2.65 -1.48 -8.56
C ASP A 55 3.27 -2.77 -9.13
N ALA A 56 4.59 -2.82 -9.18
CA ALA A 56 5.35 -3.94 -9.72
C ALA A 56 5.78 -4.98 -8.67
N LEU A 57 5.49 -4.73 -7.40
CA LEU A 57 5.96 -5.60 -6.30
C LEU A 57 5.05 -6.78 -5.95
N PRO A 58 3.73 -6.71 -6.09
CA PRO A 58 2.93 -7.87 -5.75
C PRO A 58 3.19 -9.02 -6.71
N HIS A 59 3.51 -10.19 -6.16
CA HIS A 59 3.60 -11.45 -6.92
C HIS A 59 2.23 -11.94 -7.39
N SER A 60 1.15 -11.37 -6.87
CA SER A 60 -0.23 -11.62 -7.29
C SER A 60 -0.80 -10.36 -7.94
N GLU A 61 -1.66 -10.54 -8.92
CA GLU A 61 -2.37 -9.44 -9.54
C GLU A 61 -3.25 -8.69 -8.53
N LEU A 62 -3.47 -7.39 -8.76
CA LEU A 62 -4.33 -6.57 -7.89
C LEU A 62 -5.75 -7.15 -7.79
N ALA A 63 -6.24 -7.79 -8.87
CA ALA A 63 -7.53 -8.48 -8.87
C ALA A 63 -7.57 -9.63 -7.85
N ASP A 64 -6.51 -10.43 -7.74
CA ASP A 64 -6.45 -11.53 -6.77
C ASP A 64 -6.45 -11.01 -5.33
N ARG A 65 -5.77 -9.88 -5.10
CA ARG A 65 -5.78 -9.21 -3.80
C ARG A 65 -7.16 -8.66 -3.45
N ALA A 66 -7.82 -8.01 -4.41
CA ALA A 66 -9.18 -7.52 -4.23
C ALA A 66 -10.15 -8.66 -3.90
N ASN A 67 -10.07 -9.78 -4.62
CA ASN A 67 -10.89 -10.97 -4.36
C ASN A 67 -10.60 -11.57 -2.98
N LEU A 68 -9.35 -11.60 -2.54
CA LEU A 68 -8.99 -12.06 -1.20
C LEU A 68 -9.57 -11.15 -0.11
N VAL A 69 -9.43 -9.84 -0.28
CA VAL A 69 -9.95 -8.84 0.64
C VAL A 69 -11.47 -8.91 0.72
N GLU A 70 -12.17 -8.98 -0.41
CA GLU A 70 -13.62 -9.13 -0.46
C GLU A 70 -14.10 -10.38 0.29
N ARG A 71 -13.39 -11.48 0.18
CA ARG A 71 -13.72 -12.71 0.89
C ARG A 71 -13.51 -12.61 2.39
N LEU A 72 -12.43 -11.97 2.85
CA LEU A 72 -12.07 -11.87 4.27
C LEU A 72 -12.76 -10.70 4.96
N HIS A 73 -12.95 -9.61 4.24
CA HIS A 73 -13.51 -8.35 4.74
C HIS A 73 -14.43 -7.69 3.70
N PRO A 74 -15.66 -8.22 3.51
CA PRO A 74 -16.59 -7.75 2.47
C PRO A 74 -17.03 -6.29 2.63
N HIS A 75 -16.79 -5.68 3.79
CA HIS A 75 -17.11 -4.27 4.06
C HIS A 75 -15.90 -3.34 3.99
N SER A 76 -14.73 -3.84 3.56
CA SER A 76 -13.55 -3.01 3.39
C SER A 76 -13.58 -2.25 2.07
N GLU A 77 -12.84 -1.14 2.02
CA GLU A 77 -12.61 -0.41 0.78
C GLU A 77 -11.33 -0.88 0.11
N PHE A 78 -11.39 -1.25 -1.15
CA PHE A 78 -10.22 -1.56 -1.97
C PHE A 78 -10.13 -0.60 -3.13
N VAL A 79 -9.16 0.31 -3.10
CA VAL A 79 -9.00 1.39 -4.06
C VAL A 79 -7.70 1.23 -4.84
N VAL A 80 -7.78 1.34 -6.15
CA VAL A 80 -6.62 1.35 -7.05
C VAL A 80 -6.47 2.73 -7.65
N VAL A 81 -5.34 3.38 -7.38
CA VAL A 81 -5.03 4.72 -7.91
C VAL A 81 -4.34 4.59 -9.26
N PRO A 82 -4.91 5.17 -10.33
CA PRO A 82 -4.30 5.14 -11.66
C PRO A 82 -2.91 5.77 -11.66
N ASP A 83 -2.04 5.30 -12.56
CA ASP A 83 -0.71 5.86 -12.86
C ASP A 83 0.30 5.88 -11.70
N ALA A 84 -0.07 5.45 -10.51
CA ALA A 84 0.82 5.32 -9.37
C ALA A 84 1.41 3.91 -9.25
N GLY A 85 2.65 3.83 -8.77
CA GLY A 85 3.36 2.58 -8.49
C GLY A 85 3.21 2.14 -7.03
N HIS A 86 4.25 1.46 -6.53
CA HIS A 86 4.26 0.91 -5.17
C HIS A 86 4.21 1.97 -4.07
N TRP A 87 4.80 3.14 -4.33
CA TRP A 87 4.81 4.25 -3.38
C TRP A 87 3.64 5.21 -3.63
N VAL A 88 2.43 4.65 -3.69
CA VAL A 88 1.21 5.36 -4.05
C VAL A 88 1.01 6.64 -3.23
N GLN A 89 1.31 6.63 -1.94
CA GLN A 89 1.21 7.79 -1.06
C GLN A 89 2.21 8.90 -1.39
N TYR A 90 3.31 8.59 -2.06
CA TYR A 90 4.27 9.56 -2.55
C TYR A 90 3.91 10.03 -3.96
N GLU A 91 3.55 9.10 -4.84
CA GLU A 91 3.30 9.35 -6.26
C GLU A 91 1.97 10.05 -6.52
N ALA A 92 0.97 9.77 -5.69
CA ALA A 92 -0.39 10.31 -5.79
C ALA A 92 -0.89 10.87 -4.44
N ALA A 93 -0.07 11.68 -3.76
CA ALA A 93 -0.32 12.15 -2.40
C ALA A 93 -1.68 12.86 -2.25
N ALA A 94 -2.11 13.65 -3.22
CA ALA A 94 -3.39 14.35 -3.17
C ALA A 94 -4.58 13.37 -3.16
N ASP A 95 -4.53 12.33 -4.00
CA ASP A 95 -5.58 11.31 -4.08
C ASP A 95 -5.60 10.46 -2.82
N VAL A 96 -4.44 10.01 -2.35
CA VAL A 96 -4.32 9.23 -1.11
C VAL A 96 -4.85 10.02 0.08
N ASN A 97 -4.47 11.27 0.24
CA ASN A 97 -4.96 12.12 1.33
C ASN A 97 -6.48 12.31 1.28
N ARG A 98 -7.05 12.52 0.10
CA ARG A 98 -8.49 12.62 -0.09
C ARG A 98 -9.21 11.33 0.29
N LEU A 99 -8.69 10.16 -0.11
CA LEU A 99 -9.24 8.86 0.24
C LEU A 99 -9.19 8.60 1.74
N LEU A 100 -8.06 8.89 2.39
CA LEU A 100 -7.89 8.74 3.84
C LEU A 100 -8.86 9.63 4.62
N LEU A 101 -9.01 10.90 4.23
CA LEU A 101 -9.93 11.81 4.88
C LEU A 101 -11.39 11.34 4.74
N ALA A 102 -11.78 10.88 3.55
CA ALA A 102 -13.11 10.35 3.32
C ALA A 102 -13.39 9.11 4.19
N PHE A 103 -12.44 8.17 4.24
CA PHE A 103 -12.55 6.95 5.04
C PHE A 103 -12.66 7.26 6.55
N MET A 104 -11.81 8.15 7.06
CA MET A 104 -11.83 8.53 8.48
C MET A 104 -13.13 9.23 8.89
N THR A 105 -13.71 10.05 8.00
CA THR A 105 -14.98 10.74 8.28
C THR A 105 -16.19 9.82 8.16
N ALA A 106 -16.16 8.83 7.28
CA ALA A 106 -17.24 7.84 7.13
C ALA A 106 -17.25 6.83 8.29
N SER A 107 -16.08 6.56 8.90
CA SER A 107 -15.93 5.58 10.00
C SER A 107 -16.13 6.20 11.39
N ALA A 108 -16.33 7.50 11.47
CA ALA A 108 -16.61 8.21 12.69
C ALA A 108 -18.12 8.27 12.97
#